data_88cd1bd48bf367704bde8e3e2f386a79
#
_entry.id   88cd1bd48bf367704bde8e3e2f386a79
#
_cell.length_a   1.000
_cell.length_b   1.000
_cell.length_c   1.000
_cell.angle_alpha   90.00
_cell.angle_beta   90.00
_cell.angle_gamma   90.00
#
_symmetry.space_group_name_H-M   'P 1'
#
loop_
_entity.id
_entity.type
_entity.pdbx_description
1 polymer ?
#
loop_
_entity_poly.entity_id
_entity_poly.type
_entity_poly.pdbx_seq_one_letter_code
_entity_poly.pdbx_strand_id
1 'polypeptide(L)'
;MTTFDWSKFDKQVDVEALAADVKEVEENGGLGDLEPVPDGEYEVEVEKMELTQSKKGDPMLSIWFKILEGDFGGQRIFYNKVMQPQNDRAFGLQVHQNNEMLRGIWDCEKDDVEFKGFSDYAELVMDIHEDIDGKFEYLLEKGTNKDGYDTFEILEVFEV
;
A
#
# COMPACT_ATOMS: atom_id res chain seq x y z
N MET A 1 38.14 -26.54 -3.61
CA MET A 1 37.24 -25.41 -3.97
C MET A 1 35.89 -25.64 -3.33
N THR A 2 35.44 -24.68 -2.55
CA THR A 2 34.17 -24.79 -1.84
C THR A 2 33.04 -24.42 -2.79
N THR A 3 32.13 -25.36 -3.05
CA THR A 3 30.94 -25.06 -3.84
C THR A 3 29.95 -24.32 -2.97
N PHE A 4 29.52 -23.17 -3.43
CA PHE A 4 28.56 -22.37 -2.72
C PHE A 4 27.17 -23.02 -2.82
N ASP A 5 26.51 -23.20 -1.68
CA ASP A 5 25.17 -23.80 -1.65
C ASP A 5 24.09 -22.74 -1.74
N TRP A 6 23.65 -22.46 -2.94
CA TRP A 6 22.62 -21.48 -3.21
C TRP A 6 21.23 -21.90 -2.72
N SER A 7 21.03 -23.20 -2.47
CA SER A 7 19.73 -23.69 -2.00
C SER A 7 19.35 -23.17 -0.62
N LYS A 8 20.33 -22.71 0.18
CA LYS A 8 20.06 -22.07 1.46
C LYS A 8 19.28 -20.77 1.30
N PHE A 9 19.58 -20.01 0.25
CA PHE A 9 18.87 -18.77 -0.04
C PHE A 9 17.45 -19.04 -0.53
N ASP A 10 17.28 -20.07 -1.35
CA ASP A 10 15.96 -20.49 -1.83
C ASP A 10 15.03 -20.89 -0.69
N LYS A 11 15.57 -21.46 0.39
CA LYS A 11 14.79 -21.83 1.57
C LYS A 11 14.39 -20.64 2.44
N GLN A 12 15.09 -19.52 2.32
CA GLN A 12 14.84 -18.32 3.12
C GLN A 12 13.83 -17.39 2.48
N VAL A 13 13.52 -17.58 1.20
CA VAL A 13 12.67 -16.66 0.43
C VAL A 13 11.67 -17.48 -0.38
N ASP A 14 10.59 -16.82 -0.79
CA ASP A 14 9.64 -17.40 -1.73
C ASP A 14 10.16 -17.16 -3.15
N VAL A 15 10.77 -18.20 -3.72
CA VAL A 15 11.39 -18.14 -5.05
C VAL A 15 10.35 -17.82 -6.13
N GLU A 16 9.14 -18.36 -6.03
CA GLU A 16 8.08 -18.10 -7.00
C GLU A 16 7.65 -16.63 -6.98
N ALA A 17 7.51 -16.05 -5.79
CA ALA A 17 7.17 -14.65 -5.64
C ALA A 17 8.27 -13.75 -6.18
N LEU A 18 9.54 -14.07 -5.89
CA LEU A 18 10.68 -13.30 -6.40
C LEU A 18 10.79 -13.39 -7.92
N ALA A 19 10.58 -14.57 -8.49
CA ALA A 19 10.61 -14.76 -9.94
C ALA A 19 9.49 -13.99 -10.63
N ALA A 20 8.29 -13.94 -10.01
CA ALA A 20 7.18 -13.16 -10.52
C ALA A 20 7.49 -11.65 -10.49
N ASP A 21 8.10 -11.17 -9.42
CA ASP A 21 8.51 -9.77 -9.27
C ASP A 21 9.54 -9.38 -10.34
N VAL A 22 10.54 -10.23 -10.56
CA VAL A 22 11.56 -10.00 -11.59
C VAL A 22 10.92 -9.96 -12.98
N LYS A 23 10.02 -10.87 -13.26
CA LYS A 23 9.31 -10.93 -14.54
C LYS A 23 8.49 -9.67 -14.77
N GLU A 24 7.79 -9.21 -13.75
CA GLU A 24 7.00 -7.98 -13.81
C GLU A 24 7.87 -6.76 -14.14
N VAL A 25 9.01 -6.62 -13.45
CA VAL A 25 9.96 -5.54 -13.71
C VAL A 25 10.51 -5.60 -15.14
N GLU A 26 10.86 -6.78 -15.62
CA GLU A 26 11.37 -6.98 -16.98
C GLU A 26 10.31 -6.68 -18.05
N GLU A 27 9.07 -7.10 -17.83
CA GLU A 27 7.95 -6.80 -18.75
C GLU A 27 7.67 -5.30 -18.85
N ASN A 28 7.95 -4.55 -17.79
CA ASN A 28 7.80 -3.09 -17.76
C ASN A 28 9.07 -2.33 -18.23
N GLY A 29 10.02 -3.01 -18.84
CA GLY A 29 11.22 -2.39 -19.39
C GLY A 29 12.36 -2.19 -18.40
N GLY A 30 12.23 -2.75 -17.22
CA GLY A 30 13.22 -2.62 -16.15
C GLY A 30 13.06 -1.33 -15.35
N LEU A 31 13.92 -1.15 -14.35
CA LEU A 31 13.85 0.02 -13.46
C LEU A 31 14.16 1.35 -14.15
N GLY A 32 14.92 1.30 -15.25
CA GLY A 32 15.29 2.51 -16.01
C GLY A 32 14.13 3.15 -16.75
N ASP A 33 13.07 2.39 -17.03
CA ASP A 33 11.90 2.87 -17.76
C ASP A 33 10.73 3.21 -16.83
N LEU A 34 10.89 2.98 -15.53
CA LEU A 34 9.88 3.31 -14.54
C LEU A 34 10.13 4.71 -14.00
N GLU A 35 9.41 5.69 -14.53
CA GLU A 35 9.46 7.04 -14.00
C GLU A 35 8.73 7.10 -12.66
N PRO A 36 9.32 7.76 -11.63
CA PRO A 36 8.60 7.98 -10.38
C PRO A 36 7.36 8.82 -10.63
N VAL A 37 6.26 8.45 -10.00
CA VAL A 37 5.04 9.26 -10.05
C VAL A 37 5.28 10.54 -9.23
N PRO A 38 5.23 11.72 -9.85
CA PRO A 38 5.47 12.96 -9.12
C PRO A 38 4.32 13.30 -8.18
N ASP A 39 4.57 14.27 -7.29
CA ASP A 39 3.52 14.81 -6.43
C ASP A 39 2.42 15.45 -7.28
N GLY A 40 1.18 15.28 -6.86
CA GLY A 40 0.03 15.80 -7.57
C GLY A 40 -1.25 15.04 -7.23
N GLU A 41 -2.30 15.33 -7.97
CA GLU A 41 -3.60 14.69 -7.82
C GLU A 41 -3.80 13.68 -8.95
N TYR A 42 -4.28 12.49 -8.57
CA TYR A 42 -4.47 11.39 -9.52
C TYR A 42 -5.83 10.71 -9.32
N GLU A 43 -6.48 10.38 -10.42
CA GLU A 43 -7.65 9.50 -10.38
C GLU A 43 -7.16 8.06 -10.30
N VAL A 44 -7.57 7.36 -9.26
CA VAL A 44 -7.06 6.02 -8.94
C VAL A 44 -8.19 5.08 -8.54
N GLU A 45 -7.90 3.78 -8.65
CA GLU A 45 -8.69 2.73 -8.00
C GLU A 45 -7.81 1.96 -7.04
N VAL A 46 -8.42 1.32 -6.06
CA VAL A 46 -7.69 0.41 -5.16
C VAL A 46 -7.56 -0.93 -5.84
N GLU A 47 -6.35 -1.29 -6.22
CA GLU A 47 -6.05 -2.57 -6.86
C GLU A 47 -5.83 -3.67 -5.83
N LYS A 48 -5.16 -3.33 -4.72
CA LYS A 48 -4.85 -4.26 -3.64
C LYS A 48 -4.85 -3.53 -2.31
N MET A 49 -5.35 -4.18 -1.28
CA MET A 49 -5.35 -3.63 0.07
C MET A 49 -5.27 -4.75 1.08
N GLU A 50 -4.27 -4.72 1.95
CA GLU A 50 -4.05 -5.76 2.95
C GLU A 50 -3.26 -5.25 4.15
N LEU A 51 -3.42 -5.93 5.26
CA LEU A 51 -2.52 -5.81 6.40
C LEU A 51 -1.45 -6.89 6.24
N THR A 52 -0.19 -6.49 6.19
CA THR A 52 0.95 -7.39 5.98
C THR A 52 2.08 -7.06 6.96
N GLN A 53 3.25 -7.60 6.74
CA GLN A 53 4.43 -7.29 7.56
C GLN A 53 5.46 -6.57 6.72
N SER A 54 6.14 -5.59 7.35
CA SER A 54 7.28 -4.93 6.75
C SER A 54 8.49 -5.86 6.73
N LYS A 55 9.58 -5.44 6.07
CA LYS A 55 10.85 -6.20 6.06
C LYS A 55 11.40 -6.46 7.46
N LYS A 56 11.11 -5.58 8.40
CA LYS A 56 11.53 -5.73 9.80
C LYS A 56 10.55 -6.55 10.65
N GLY A 57 9.44 -6.99 10.05
CA GLY A 57 8.42 -7.80 10.73
C GLY A 57 7.33 -7.01 11.43
N ASP A 58 7.30 -5.70 11.31
CA ASP A 58 6.24 -4.88 11.88
C ASP A 58 4.96 -4.95 11.04
N PRO A 59 3.78 -4.85 11.67
CA PRO A 59 2.53 -4.74 10.93
C PRO A 59 2.54 -3.53 10.00
N MET A 60 2.03 -3.70 8.79
CA MET A 60 2.02 -2.65 7.78
C MET A 60 0.74 -2.68 6.97
N LEU A 61 0.08 -1.53 6.85
CA LEU A 61 -1.03 -1.38 5.92
C LEU A 61 -0.47 -1.11 4.53
N SER A 62 -0.80 -1.99 3.58
CA SER A 62 -0.34 -1.87 2.20
C SER A 62 -1.54 -1.68 1.28
N ILE A 63 -1.53 -0.59 0.52
CA ILE A 63 -2.56 -0.26 -0.45
C ILE A 63 -1.90 0.07 -1.78
N TRP A 64 -2.35 -0.59 -2.85
CA TRP A 64 -1.91 -0.30 -4.21
C TRP A 64 -2.99 0.46 -4.93
N PHE A 65 -2.68 1.70 -5.28
CA PHE A 65 -3.56 2.55 -6.09
C PHE A 65 -3.10 2.49 -7.54
N LYS A 66 -4.00 2.11 -8.44
CA LYS A 66 -3.72 2.13 -9.88
C LYS A 66 -4.22 3.44 -10.46
N ILE A 67 -3.35 4.16 -11.16
CA ILE A 67 -3.69 5.41 -11.83
C ILE A 67 -4.50 5.10 -13.09
N LEU A 68 -5.66 5.74 -13.22
CA LEU A 68 -6.63 5.44 -14.28
C LEU A 68 -6.46 6.31 -15.53
N GLU A 69 -5.96 7.53 -15.37
CA GLU A 69 -5.89 8.50 -16.46
C GLU A 69 -4.58 9.31 -16.43
N GLY A 70 -4.33 10.03 -17.51
CA GLY A 70 -3.22 10.94 -17.62
C GLY A 70 -1.92 10.29 -18.06
N ASP A 71 -0.82 11.03 -17.95
CA ASP A 71 0.51 10.61 -18.39
C ASP A 71 1.04 9.40 -17.62
N PHE A 72 0.57 9.20 -16.41
CA PHE A 72 0.96 8.09 -15.54
C PHE A 72 -0.09 6.98 -15.47
N GLY A 73 -1.09 7.03 -16.34
CA GLY A 73 -2.15 6.01 -16.39
C GLY A 73 -1.58 4.60 -16.53
N GLY A 74 -2.08 3.67 -15.74
CA GLY A 74 -1.60 2.30 -15.66
C GLY A 74 -0.48 2.07 -14.66
N GLN A 75 0.17 3.13 -14.17
CA GLN A 75 1.16 3.03 -13.11
C GLN A 75 0.48 2.95 -11.74
N ARG A 76 1.24 2.54 -10.72
CA ARG A 76 0.73 2.35 -9.38
C ARG A 76 1.38 3.30 -8.40
N ILE A 77 0.58 3.75 -7.44
CA ILE A 77 1.06 4.48 -6.26
C ILE A 77 0.94 3.51 -5.08
N PHE A 78 2.03 3.31 -4.37
CA PHE A 78 2.08 2.39 -3.23
C PHE A 78 1.97 3.16 -1.92
N TYR A 79 0.96 2.82 -1.13
CA TYR A 79 0.82 3.29 0.24
C TYR A 79 1.22 2.15 1.17
N ASN A 80 2.37 2.29 1.81
CA ASN A 80 2.89 1.29 2.75
C ASN A 80 3.20 1.98 4.06
N LYS A 81 2.34 1.80 5.05
CA LYS A 81 2.48 2.46 6.35
C LYS A 81 2.64 1.46 7.47
N VAL A 82 3.81 1.49 8.08
CA VAL A 82 4.16 0.62 9.21
C VAL A 82 3.51 1.14 10.48
N MET A 83 3.06 0.19 11.30
CA MET A 83 2.59 0.44 12.66
C MET A 83 3.54 -0.27 13.62
N GLN A 84 4.18 0.49 14.51
CA GLN A 84 5.22 -0.04 15.38
C GLN A 84 4.70 -0.19 16.82
N PRO A 85 4.20 -1.38 17.20
CA PRO A 85 3.57 -1.57 18.52
C PRO A 85 4.50 -1.29 19.70
N GLN A 86 5.81 -1.41 19.48
CA GLN A 86 6.82 -1.20 20.52
C GLN A 86 7.28 0.26 20.64
N ASN A 87 6.82 1.11 19.72
CA ASN A 87 7.15 2.53 19.74
C ASN A 87 5.98 3.34 20.29
N ASP A 88 5.97 3.53 21.60
CA ASP A 88 4.87 4.18 22.33
C ASP A 88 4.57 5.59 21.83
N ARG A 89 5.57 6.30 21.28
CA ARG A 89 5.38 7.67 20.80
C ARG A 89 4.76 7.73 19.41
N ALA A 90 5.06 6.77 18.57
CA ALA A 90 4.67 6.79 17.16
C ALA A 90 3.43 5.96 16.84
N PHE A 91 3.17 4.90 17.62
CA PHE A 91 2.14 3.92 17.31
C PHE A 91 0.75 4.52 17.14
N GLY A 92 0.32 5.35 18.11
CA GLY A 92 -1.01 5.96 18.05
C GLY A 92 -1.22 6.84 16.83
N LEU A 93 -0.19 7.62 16.47
CA LEU A 93 -0.25 8.45 15.27
C LEU A 93 -0.25 7.61 13.99
N GLN A 94 0.55 6.55 13.94
CA GLN A 94 0.63 5.65 12.80
C GLN A 94 -0.73 4.98 12.55
N VAL A 95 -1.36 4.47 13.59
CA VAL A 95 -2.71 3.88 13.50
C VAL A 95 -3.74 4.92 13.08
N HIS A 96 -3.68 6.12 13.66
CA HIS A 96 -4.59 7.20 13.29
C HIS A 96 -4.49 7.55 11.80
N GLN A 97 -3.28 7.66 11.26
CA GLN A 97 -3.06 7.95 9.84
C GLN A 97 -3.62 6.85 8.95
N ASN A 98 -3.44 5.58 9.33
CA ASN A 98 -4.03 4.45 8.61
C ASN A 98 -5.56 4.46 8.69
N ASN A 99 -6.12 4.77 9.85
CA ASN A 99 -7.57 4.88 10.02
C ASN A 99 -8.16 5.97 9.13
N GLU A 100 -7.48 7.13 9.06
CA GLU A 100 -7.94 8.23 8.20
C GLU A 100 -7.92 7.84 6.72
N MET A 101 -6.89 7.11 6.29
CA MET A 101 -6.83 6.59 4.93
C MET A 101 -7.99 5.61 4.67
N LEU A 102 -8.23 4.67 5.56
CA LEU A 102 -9.32 3.71 5.43
C LEU A 102 -10.70 4.37 5.44
N ARG A 103 -10.88 5.40 6.26
CA ARG A 103 -12.14 6.17 6.29
C ARG A 103 -12.39 6.90 4.97
N GLY A 104 -11.33 7.46 4.40
CA GLY A 104 -11.42 8.11 3.09
C GLY A 104 -11.77 7.12 1.97
N ILE A 105 -11.15 5.96 1.98
CA ILE A 105 -11.40 4.91 0.98
C ILE A 105 -12.81 4.34 1.10
N TRP A 106 -13.26 4.08 2.32
CA TRP A 106 -14.57 3.47 2.57
C TRP A 106 -15.72 4.50 2.50
N ASP A 107 -15.39 5.77 2.62
CA ASP A 107 -16.36 6.87 2.65
C ASP A 107 -17.42 6.64 3.73
N CYS A 108 -16.96 6.45 4.95
CA CYS A 108 -17.76 6.01 6.09
C CYS A 108 -17.66 6.98 7.28
N GLU A 109 -18.44 6.69 8.31
CA GLU A 109 -18.38 7.40 9.58
C GLU A 109 -17.09 7.08 10.33
N LYS A 110 -16.67 7.98 11.20
CA LYS A 110 -15.45 7.83 11.99
C LYS A 110 -15.43 6.53 12.80
N ASP A 111 -16.55 6.17 13.39
CA ASP A 111 -16.66 4.99 14.25
C ASP A 111 -16.68 3.66 13.48
N ASP A 112 -16.82 3.70 12.16
CA ASP A 112 -16.80 2.50 11.32
C ASP A 112 -15.39 1.92 11.17
N VAL A 113 -14.36 2.73 11.41
CA VAL A 113 -12.96 2.30 11.38
C VAL A 113 -12.35 2.52 12.76
N GLU A 114 -12.10 1.43 13.46
CA GLU A 114 -11.47 1.44 14.77
C GLU A 114 -10.41 0.35 14.85
N PHE A 115 -9.35 0.63 15.62
CA PHE A 115 -8.33 -0.36 15.91
C PHE A 115 -8.68 -1.15 17.17
N LYS A 116 -8.96 -2.43 17.02
CA LYS A 116 -9.30 -3.35 18.10
C LYS A 116 -8.37 -4.56 18.16
N GLY A 117 -7.14 -4.37 17.77
CA GLY A 117 -6.14 -5.43 17.64
C GLY A 117 -5.83 -5.73 16.17
N PHE A 118 -4.70 -6.41 15.95
CA PHE A 118 -4.22 -6.63 14.58
C PHE A 118 -5.06 -7.64 13.80
N SER A 119 -5.53 -8.72 14.44
CA SER A 119 -6.39 -9.69 13.77
C SER A 119 -7.70 -9.07 13.31
N ASP A 120 -8.32 -8.29 14.18
CA ASP A 120 -9.54 -7.55 13.86
C ASP A 120 -9.30 -6.52 12.77
N TYR A 121 -8.18 -5.82 12.84
CA TYR A 121 -7.81 -4.80 11.85
C TYR A 121 -7.55 -5.41 10.48
N ALA A 122 -6.90 -6.57 10.42
CA ALA A 122 -6.67 -7.29 9.17
C ALA A 122 -8.00 -7.70 8.51
N GLU A 123 -8.97 -8.18 9.29
CA GLU A 123 -10.30 -8.52 8.79
C GLU A 123 -11.04 -7.27 8.30
N LEU A 124 -10.94 -6.17 9.05
CA LEU A 124 -11.54 -4.90 8.66
C LEU A 124 -11.01 -4.42 7.31
N VAL A 125 -9.70 -4.47 7.10
CA VAL A 125 -9.07 -4.07 5.84
C VAL A 125 -9.57 -4.93 4.68
N MET A 126 -9.70 -6.25 4.87
CA MET A 126 -10.24 -7.15 3.86
C MET A 126 -11.71 -6.86 3.55
N ASP A 127 -12.51 -6.61 4.58
CA ASP A 127 -13.92 -6.30 4.43
C ASP A 127 -14.14 -4.99 3.66
N ILE A 128 -13.32 -3.98 3.96
CA ILE A 128 -13.35 -2.70 3.23
C ILE A 128 -13.02 -2.94 1.75
N HIS A 129 -11.98 -3.69 1.46
CA HIS A 129 -11.57 -3.98 0.09
C HIS A 129 -12.68 -4.69 -0.69
N GLU A 130 -13.30 -5.71 -0.09
CA GLU A 130 -14.41 -6.42 -0.72
C GLU A 130 -15.59 -5.49 -1.00
N ASP A 131 -15.87 -4.58 -0.07
CA ASP A 131 -17.00 -3.67 -0.20
C ASP A 131 -16.80 -2.60 -1.27
N ILE A 132 -15.58 -2.11 -1.45
CA ILE A 132 -15.27 -1.03 -2.40
C ILE A 132 -14.86 -1.54 -3.79
N ASP A 133 -14.41 -2.78 -3.91
CA ASP A 133 -13.85 -3.32 -5.15
C ASP A 133 -14.88 -3.25 -6.29
N GLY A 134 -14.50 -2.57 -7.36
CA GLY A 134 -15.37 -2.35 -8.51
C GLY A 134 -16.50 -1.35 -8.31
N LYS A 135 -16.59 -0.71 -7.12
CA LYS A 135 -17.66 0.25 -6.81
C LYS A 135 -17.20 1.69 -6.75
N PHE A 136 -15.95 1.93 -6.31
CA PHE A 136 -15.43 3.28 -6.12
C PHE A 136 -14.12 3.52 -6.85
N GLU A 137 -13.98 4.76 -7.31
CA GLU A 137 -12.71 5.35 -7.74
C GLU A 137 -12.45 6.58 -6.88
N TYR A 138 -11.23 7.08 -6.88
CA TYR A 138 -10.83 8.13 -5.94
C TYR A 138 -9.99 9.20 -6.62
N LEU A 139 -10.09 10.43 -6.10
CA LEU A 139 -9.09 11.45 -6.35
C LEU A 139 -8.10 11.41 -5.19
N LEU A 140 -6.87 10.98 -5.46
CA LEU A 140 -5.80 10.83 -4.47
C LEU A 140 -4.78 11.95 -4.66
N GLU A 141 -4.49 12.69 -3.58
CA GLU A 141 -3.39 13.63 -3.56
C GLU A 141 -2.14 12.95 -3.02
N LYS A 142 -1.06 12.95 -3.81
CA LYS A 142 0.26 12.51 -3.39
C LYS A 142 1.14 13.72 -3.19
N GLY A 143 1.70 13.86 -2.00
CA GLY A 143 2.57 14.95 -1.63
C GLY A 143 3.82 14.49 -0.91
N THR A 144 4.61 15.45 -0.46
CA THR A 144 5.83 15.20 0.31
C THR A 144 5.83 16.17 1.49
N ASN A 145 6.10 15.66 2.69
CA ASN A 145 6.16 16.49 3.89
C ASN A 145 7.54 17.14 4.06
N LYS A 146 7.70 17.91 5.13
CA LYS A 146 8.95 18.63 5.45
C LYS A 146 10.17 17.72 5.56
N ASP A 147 9.95 16.47 5.99
CA ASP A 147 11.00 15.50 6.26
C ASP A 147 11.30 14.63 5.03
N GLY A 148 10.65 14.89 3.91
CA GLY A 148 10.86 14.15 2.66
C GLY A 148 10.07 12.86 2.54
N TYR A 149 9.12 12.61 3.42
CA TYR A 149 8.25 11.43 3.36
C TYR A 149 7.02 11.69 2.51
N ASP A 150 6.58 10.66 1.79
CA ASP A 150 5.36 10.73 1.00
C ASP A 150 4.13 10.90 1.88
N THR A 151 3.22 11.77 1.45
CA THR A 151 1.92 11.97 2.08
C THR A 151 0.82 11.61 1.09
N PHE A 152 -0.30 11.13 1.61
CA PHE A 152 -1.43 10.70 0.78
C PHE A 152 -2.74 11.12 1.42
N GLU A 153 -3.65 11.64 0.58
CA GLU A 153 -4.98 12.04 1.04
C GLU A 153 -6.02 11.71 -0.04
N ILE A 154 -7.13 11.14 0.38
CA ILE A 154 -8.29 10.94 -0.50
C ILE A 154 -9.11 12.23 -0.50
N LEU A 155 -9.15 12.90 -1.63
CA LEU A 155 -9.86 14.19 -1.78
C LEU A 155 -11.32 13.98 -2.17
N GLU A 156 -11.62 13.01 -3.03
CA GLU A 156 -12.96 12.72 -3.51
C GLU A 156 -13.14 11.23 -3.73
N VAL A 157 -14.39 10.77 -3.59
CA VAL A 157 -14.82 9.40 -3.87
C VAL A 157 -15.84 9.44 -4.98
N PHE A 158 -15.63 8.64 -6.01
CA PHE A 158 -16.53 8.54 -7.16
C PHE A 158 -17.17 7.15 -7.21
N GLU A 159 -18.45 7.08 -7.42
CA GLU A 159 -19.14 5.82 -7.71
C GLU A 159 -18.94 5.44 -9.18
N VAL A 160 -18.62 4.18 -9.38
CA VAL A 160 -18.41 3.64 -10.74
C VAL A 160 -19.72 3.12 -11.31
#